data_36daa195779db1911f93d40089771aad
#
_entry.id   36daa195779db1911f93d40089771aad
#
_cell.length_a   1.000
_cell.length_b   1.000
_cell.length_c   1.000
_cell.angle_alpha   90.00
_cell.angle_beta   90.00
_cell.angle_gamma   90.00
#
_symmetry.space_group_name_H-M   'P 1'
#
loop_
_entity.id
_entity.type
_entity.pdbx_description
1 polymer ?
#
loop_
_entity_poly.entity_id
_entity_poly.type
_entity_poly.pdbx_seq_one_letter_code
_entity_poly.pdbx_strand_id
1 'polypeptide(L)'
;MKHYKKVLTIAGSDSGGGAGIQADIKTMSACGCYAMSAITAITAQNTVGVSGIHNVPADMVAAQIAAVLEDIGVDAVKLGMLPTEASVVAIAGLLKKYEVTNVVLDPVMVSTSGSRLIDEPAAEAIRTHLFPLATVVTPNIPETEYLTGLKIGSEADFAGAAVAMSQQRVRAVLFKAGHLDGETLTDYLFDNEKLIRHYRYGRINTLNTHGTGCSLSSAITSYLALEYPLAEAVQLAENYLHKAILNGCEYRLGHGHGPVHHFYKWWAE
;
A
#
# COMPACT_ATOMS: atom_id res chain seq x y z
N MET A 1 -7.43 24.64 -19.41
CA MET A 1 -8.35 24.02 -18.44
C MET A 1 -7.50 23.33 -17.38
N LYS A 2 -7.83 23.40 -16.08
CA LYS A 2 -7.07 22.68 -15.03
C LYS A 2 -7.58 21.24 -14.94
N HIS A 3 -6.68 20.29 -14.80
CA HIS A 3 -7.03 18.87 -14.63
C HIS A 3 -6.51 18.36 -13.29
N TYR A 4 -7.31 17.53 -12.62
CA TYR A 4 -6.86 16.82 -11.44
C TYR A 4 -5.95 15.64 -11.85
N LYS A 5 -4.95 15.35 -11.03
CA LYS A 5 -4.29 14.05 -11.04
C LYS A 5 -5.19 13.06 -10.28
N LYS A 6 -5.58 11.98 -10.94
CA LYS A 6 -6.64 11.06 -10.54
C LYS A 6 -6.05 9.74 -10.09
N VAL A 7 -6.33 9.35 -8.86
CA VAL A 7 -5.80 8.13 -8.26
C VAL A 7 -6.94 7.27 -7.73
N LEU A 8 -6.95 5.98 -8.10
CA LEU A 8 -7.91 5.01 -7.60
C LEU A 8 -7.25 4.09 -6.58
N THR A 9 -7.81 3.99 -5.38
CA THR A 9 -7.50 2.89 -4.47
C THR A 9 -8.50 1.75 -4.63
N ILE A 10 -8.00 0.52 -4.69
CA ILE A 10 -8.77 -0.72 -4.71
C ILE A 10 -8.35 -1.50 -3.47
N ALA A 11 -9.15 -1.43 -2.40
CA ALA A 11 -8.78 -1.99 -1.10
C ALA A 11 -9.99 -2.20 -0.18
N GLY A 12 -9.76 -2.80 0.97
CA GLY A 12 -10.75 -2.92 2.03
C GLY A 12 -10.99 -1.60 2.74
N SER A 13 -12.17 -1.48 3.37
CA SER A 13 -12.59 -0.32 4.18
C SER A 13 -12.31 -0.58 5.65
N ASP A 14 -11.58 0.32 6.32
CA ASP A 14 -11.37 0.35 7.77
C ASP A 14 -12.35 1.33 8.42
N SER A 15 -13.33 0.82 9.19
CA SER A 15 -14.31 1.66 9.90
C SER A 15 -13.69 2.59 10.94
N GLY A 16 -12.51 2.23 11.48
CA GLY A 16 -11.72 3.07 12.38
C GLY A 16 -11.00 4.23 11.68
N GLY A 17 -10.91 4.17 10.35
CA GLY A 17 -10.40 5.25 9.50
C GLY A 17 -8.87 5.40 9.47
N GLY A 18 -8.12 4.48 10.11
CA GLY A 18 -6.66 4.54 10.21
C GLY A 18 -5.91 3.84 9.08
N ALA A 19 -6.55 2.87 8.42
CA ALA A 19 -5.97 2.09 7.32
C ALA A 19 -6.97 1.97 6.14
N GLY A 20 -6.72 1.04 5.22
CA GLY A 20 -7.58 0.76 4.08
C GLY A 20 -7.85 1.99 3.22
N ILE A 21 -9.00 1.97 2.51
CA ILE A 21 -9.38 3.09 1.62
C ILE A 21 -9.45 4.44 2.35
N GLN A 22 -9.73 4.47 3.64
CA GLN A 22 -9.80 5.70 4.41
C GLN A 22 -8.42 6.35 4.58
N ALA A 23 -7.39 5.58 4.92
CA ALA A 23 -6.02 6.07 4.94
C ALA A 23 -5.54 6.45 3.54
N ASP A 24 -5.91 5.65 2.54
CA ASP A 24 -5.53 5.87 1.15
C ASP A 24 -6.10 7.21 0.65
N ILE A 25 -7.40 7.45 0.77
CA ILE A 25 -8.06 8.69 0.34
C ILE A 25 -7.47 9.90 1.07
N LYS A 26 -7.28 9.81 2.41
CA LYS A 26 -6.66 10.89 3.19
C LYS A 26 -5.26 11.22 2.68
N THR A 27 -4.43 10.19 2.46
CA THR A 27 -3.06 10.34 1.97
C THR A 27 -3.01 10.92 0.56
N MET A 28 -3.78 10.34 -0.37
CA MET A 28 -3.83 10.80 -1.76
C MET A 28 -4.29 12.25 -1.85
N SER A 29 -5.32 12.62 -1.08
CA SER A 29 -5.79 14.00 -0.98
C SER A 29 -4.73 14.93 -0.39
N ALA A 30 -4.03 14.48 0.66
CA ALA A 30 -2.93 15.24 1.28
C ALA A 30 -1.71 15.39 0.34
N CYS A 31 -1.51 14.46 -0.59
CA CYS A 31 -0.49 14.54 -1.63
C CYS A 31 -0.92 15.33 -2.89
N GLY A 32 -2.15 15.90 -2.90
CA GLY A 32 -2.60 16.78 -3.97
C GLY A 32 -3.30 16.08 -5.14
N CYS A 33 -3.78 14.85 -4.95
CA CYS A 33 -4.50 14.09 -5.97
C CYS A 33 -6.02 14.03 -5.68
N TYR A 34 -6.81 13.85 -6.74
CA TYR A 34 -8.22 13.49 -6.63
C TYR A 34 -8.31 11.98 -6.40
N ALA A 35 -8.74 11.61 -5.19
CA ALA A 35 -8.78 10.22 -4.75
C ALA A 35 -10.16 9.60 -5.01
N MET A 36 -10.17 8.42 -5.62
CA MET A 36 -11.35 7.58 -5.85
C MET A 36 -11.14 6.21 -5.22
N SER A 37 -12.22 5.45 -4.99
CA SER A 37 -12.12 4.14 -4.35
C SER A 37 -13.02 3.09 -4.98
N ALA A 38 -12.51 1.85 -5.03
CA ALA A 38 -13.29 0.62 -5.20
C ALA A 38 -13.09 -0.26 -3.97
N ILE A 39 -14.17 -0.60 -3.30
CA ILE A 39 -14.14 -1.32 -2.02
C ILE A 39 -14.17 -2.82 -2.28
N THR A 40 -13.18 -3.54 -1.73
CA THR A 40 -13.05 -5.00 -1.85
C THR A 40 -13.62 -5.76 -0.67
N ALA A 41 -13.62 -5.15 0.51
CA ALA A 41 -14.22 -5.66 1.73
C ALA A 41 -14.60 -4.53 2.68
N ILE A 42 -15.58 -4.77 3.54
CA ILE A 42 -15.94 -3.89 4.64
C ILE A 42 -15.47 -4.57 5.93
N THR A 43 -14.78 -3.84 6.81
CA THR A 43 -14.37 -4.37 8.11
C THR A 43 -15.09 -3.64 9.25
N ALA A 44 -15.45 -4.38 10.29
CA ALA A 44 -15.74 -3.84 11.61
C ALA A 44 -14.42 -3.77 12.38
N GLN A 45 -13.76 -2.63 12.32
CA GLN A 45 -12.39 -2.43 12.77
C GLN A 45 -12.28 -1.14 13.60
N ASN A 46 -11.38 -1.16 14.58
CA ASN A 46 -10.99 -0.02 15.39
C ASN A 46 -9.50 -0.11 15.76
N THR A 47 -9.02 0.73 16.68
CA THR A 47 -7.60 0.76 17.08
C THR A 47 -7.13 -0.52 17.81
N VAL A 48 -8.06 -1.33 18.33
CA VAL A 48 -7.75 -2.55 19.10
C VAL A 48 -7.70 -3.78 18.18
N GLY A 49 -8.47 -3.81 17.07
CA GLY A 49 -8.46 -4.94 16.15
C GLY A 49 -9.63 -4.98 15.17
N VAL A 50 -9.71 -6.09 14.44
CA VAL A 50 -10.76 -6.41 13.48
C VAL A 50 -11.69 -7.45 14.09
N SER A 51 -12.98 -7.11 14.24
CA SER A 51 -14.01 -8.00 14.80
C SER A 51 -14.91 -8.65 13.74
N GLY A 52 -14.90 -8.15 12.49
CA GLY A 52 -15.68 -8.70 11.40
C GLY A 52 -15.17 -8.24 10.05
N ILE A 53 -15.31 -9.11 9.03
CA ILE A 53 -14.97 -8.82 7.64
C ILE A 53 -16.13 -9.29 6.77
N HIS A 54 -16.57 -8.43 5.85
CA HIS A 54 -17.54 -8.76 4.83
C HIS A 54 -16.95 -8.47 3.44
N ASN A 55 -16.68 -9.51 2.67
CA ASN A 55 -16.13 -9.36 1.32
C ASN A 55 -17.20 -8.82 0.38
N VAL A 56 -16.84 -7.83 -0.42
CA VAL A 56 -17.68 -7.35 -1.53
C VAL A 56 -17.59 -8.36 -2.67
N PRO A 57 -18.72 -8.79 -3.27
CA PRO A 57 -18.71 -9.70 -4.40
C PRO A 57 -17.84 -9.19 -5.56
N ALA A 58 -17.12 -10.10 -6.23
CA ALA A 58 -16.13 -9.75 -7.25
C ALA A 58 -16.73 -8.98 -8.45
N ASP A 59 -17.98 -9.27 -8.81
CA ASP A 59 -18.73 -8.55 -9.84
C ASP A 59 -19.02 -7.10 -9.43
N MET A 60 -19.33 -6.84 -8.15
CA MET A 60 -19.52 -5.49 -7.65
C MET A 60 -18.17 -4.75 -7.55
N VAL A 61 -17.09 -5.41 -7.16
CA VAL A 61 -15.73 -4.81 -7.20
C VAL A 61 -15.39 -4.42 -8.64
N ALA A 62 -15.64 -5.30 -9.60
CA ALA A 62 -15.43 -5.02 -11.02
C ALA A 62 -16.27 -3.85 -11.52
N ALA A 63 -17.54 -3.79 -11.13
CA ALA A 63 -18.45 -2.70 -11.51
C ALA A 63 -17.97 -1.33 -10.99
N GLN A 64 -17.51 -1.26 -9.74
CA GLN A 64 -16.94 -0.02 -9.17
C GLN A 64 -15.73 0.46 -9.97
N ILE A 65 -14.82 -0.45 -10.31
CA ILE A 65 -13.60 -0.13 -11.07
C ILE A 65 -13.96 0.33 -12.48
N ALA A 66 -14.84 -0.41 -13.16
CA ALA A 66 -15.28 -0.07 -14.51
C ALA A 66 -15.95 1.31 -14.57
N ALA A 67 -16.85 1.61 -13.63
CA ALA A 67 -17.51 2.92 -13.55
C ALA A 67 -16.52 4.09 -13.44
N VAL A 68 -15.43 3.92 -12.68
CA VAL A 68 -14.37 4.93 -12.56
C VAL A 68 -13.53 5.02 -13.84
N LEU A 69 -13.11 3.87 -14.38
CA LEU A 69 -12.22 3.85 -15.54
C LEU A 69 -12.89 4.32 -16.83
N GLU A 70 -14.20 4.03 -17.01
CA GLU A 70 -14.96 4.37 -18.21
C GLU A 70 -15.28 5.87 -18.32
N ASP A 71 -15.57 6.53 -17.21
CA ASP A 71 -15.97 7.94 -17.19
C ASP A 71 -14.82 8.88 -16.81
N ILE A 72 -14.15 8.61 -15.68
CA ILE A 72 -13.17 9.52 -15.10
C ILE A 72 -11.76 9.21 -15.60
N GLY A 73 -11.40 7.94 -15.69
CA GLY A 73 -10.05 7.47 -15.92
C GLY A 73 -9.14 7.64 -14.69
N VAL A 74 -7.90 7.17 -14.79
CA VAL A 74 -6.91 7.23 -13.71
C VAL A 74 -5.53 7.56 -14.24
N ASP A 75 -4.70 8.23 -13.44
CA ASP A 75 -3.28 8.45 -13.69
C ASP A 75 -2.43 7.40 -12.95
N ALA A 76 -2.94 6.84 -11.84
CA ALA A 76 -2.33 5.73 -11.10
C ALA A 76 -3.37 4.96 -10.27
N VAL A 77 -3.05 3.70 -9.94
CA VAL A 77 -3.88 2.80 -9.11
C VAL A 77 -3.06 2.25 -7.96
N LYS A 78 -3.63 2.26 -6.76
CA LYS A 78 -3.11 1.55 -5.59
C LYS A 78 -3.95 0.30 -5.34
N LEU A 79 -3.31 -0.84 -5.17
CA LEU A 79 -3.92 -2.08 -4.74
C LEU A 79 -3.52 -2.36 -3.29
N GLY A 80 -4.51 -2.61 -2.42
CA GLY A 80 -4.30 -2.96 -1.02
C GLY A 80 -4.83 -4.35 -0.68
N MET A 81 -5.68 -4.47 0.35
CA MET A 81 -6.29 -5.73 0.73
C MET A 81 -7.23 -6.26 -0.35
N LEU A 82 -6.93 -7.44 -0.89
CA LEU A 82 -7.70 -8.14 -1.93
C LEU A 82 -8.07 -9.54 -1.42
N PRO A 83 -9.24 -9.73 -0.81
CA PRO A 83 -9.52 -10.89 0.03
C PRO A 83 -9.75 -12.20 -0.74
N THR A 84 -10.14 -12.15 -2.02
CA THR A 84 -10.56 -13.34 -2.79
C THR A 84 -9.86 -13.43 -4.14
N GLU A 85 -9.58 -14.67 -4.59
CA GLU A 85 -9.07 -14.96 -5.93
C GLU A 85 -9.93 -14.34 -7.03
N ALA A 86 -11.26 -14.47 -6.94
CA ALA A 86 -12.20 -13.95 -7.93
C ALA A 86 -12.07 -12.42 -8.10
N SER A 87 -11.90 -11.68 -6.98
CA SER A 87 -11.66 -10.22 -7.02
C SER A 87 -10.33 -9.91 -7.67
N VAL A 88 -9.26 -10.65 -7.35
CA VAL A 88 -7.93 -10.45 -7.93
C VAL A 88 -7.95 -10.63 -9.45
N VAL A 89 -8.57 -11.71 -9.93
CA VAL A 89 -8.68 -12.00 -11.37
C VAL A 89 -9.50 -10.91 -12.08
N ALA A 90 -10.61 -10.48 -11.51
CA ALA A 90 -11.45 -9.42 -12.07
C ALA A 90 -10.68 -8.08 -12.16
N ILE A 91 -9.98 -7.69 -11.09
CA ILE A 91 -9.15 -6.48 -11.04
C ILE A 91 -8.07 -6.54 -12.12
N ALA A 92 -7.31 -7.64 -12.19
CA ALA A 92 -6.24 -7.79 -13.17
C ALA A 92 -6.75 -7.70 -14.63
N GLY A 93 -7.93 -8.28 -14.90
CA GLY A 93 -8.61 -8.18 -16.19
C GLY A 93 -8.94 -6.74 -16.57
N LEU A 94 -9.45 -5.95 -15.63
CA LEU A 94 -9.79 -4.55 -15.87
C LEU A 94 -8.55 -3.67 -16.03
N LEU A 95 -7.52 -3.84 -15.19
CA LEU A 95 -6.27 -3.10 -15.33
C LEU A 95 -5.63 -3.32 -16.71
N LYS A 96 -5.67 -4.54 -17.23
CA LYS A 96 -5.22 -4.86 -18.60
C LYS A 96 -6.11 -4.24 -19.66
N LYS A 97 -7.44 -4.39 -19.53
CA LYS A 97 -8.43 -3.88 -20.50
C LYS A 97 -8.29 -2.37 -20.71
N TYR A 98 -8.04 -1.63 -19.63
CA TYR A 98 -7.93 -0.17 -19.64
C TYR A 98 -6.48 0.34 -19.67
N GLU A 99 -5.51 -0.56 -19.92
CA GLU A 99 -4.07 -0.24 -20.09
C GLU A 99 -3.50 0.62 -18.95
N VAL A 100 -3.88 0.31 -17.71
CA VAL A 100 -3.38 1.05 -16.53
C VAL A 100 -1.90 0.76 -16.32
N THR A 101 -1.06 1.81 -16.37
CA THR A 101 0.42 1.67 -16.36
C THR A 101 1.06 1.90 -15.00
N ASN A 102 0.49 2.77 -14.16
CA ASN A 102 1.03 3.09 -12.83
C ASN A 102 0.26 2.33 -11.76
N VAL A 103 0.74 1.14 -11.40
CA VAL A 103 0.10 0.28 -10.39
C VAL A 103 1.04 0.06 -9.21
N VAL A 104 0.66 0.52 -8.02
CA VAL A 104 1.37 0.26 -6.76
C VAL A 104 0.62 -0.84 -6.01
N LEU A 105 1.28 -1.96 -5.77
CA LEU A 105 0.72 -3.09 -5.05
C LEU A 105 1.32 -3.19 -3.65
N ASP A 106 0.49 -2.93 -2.64
CA ASP A 106 0.78 -3.22 -1.24
C ASP A 106 0.20 -4.61 -0.92
N PRO A 107 1.03 -5.65 -0.78
CA PRO A 107 0.55 -7.04 -0.66
C PRO A 107 0.10 -7.34 0.76
N VAL A 108 -0.98 -6.67 1.20
CA VAL A 108 -1.51 -6.75 2.56
C VAL A 108 -2.04 -8.16 2.85
N MET A 109 -1.32 -8.93 3.68
CA MET A 109 -1.69 -10.30 4.04
C MET A 109 -2.26 -10.42 5.44
N VAL A 110 -1.78 -9.57 6.36
CA VAL A 110 -2.13 -9.60 7.78
C VAL A 110 -2.39 -8.17 8.24
N SER A 111 -3.39 -7.97 9.09
CA SER A 111 -3.65 -6.67 9.72
C SER A 111 -2.57 -6.33 10.75
N THR A 112 -2.47 -5.06 11.13
CA THR A 112 -1.58 -4.62 12.23
C THR A 112 -1.84 -5.37 13.55
N SER A 113 -3.09 -5.82 13.77
CA SER A 113 -3.48 -6.63 14.93
C SER A 113 -3.21 -8.14 14.79
N GLY A 114 -2.61 -8.60 13.67
CA GLY A 114 -2.28 -10.00 13.42
C GLY A 114 -3.39 -10.85 12.78
N SER A 115 -4.54 -10.27 12.44
CA SER A 115 -5.61 -11.00 11.75
C SER A 115 -5.25 -11.28 10.30
N ARG A 116 -5.40 -12.52 9.83
CA ARG A 116 -5.21 -12.88 8.42
C ARG A 116 -6.32 -12.25 7.57
N LEU A 117 -5.93 -11.54 6.51
CA LEU A 117 -6.83 -10.75 5.67
C LEU A 117 -7.09 -11.35 4.29
N ILE A 118 -6.25 -12.28 3.85
CA ILE A 118 -6.39 -12.98 2.56
C ILE A 118 -6.21 -14.48 2.76
N ASP A 119 -6.78 -15.27 1.86
CA ASP A 119 -6.58 -16.72 1.79
C ASP A 119 -5.44 -17.08 0.81
N GLU A 120 -5.05 -18.37 0.80
CA GLU A 120 -3.96 -18.85 -0.06
C GLU A 120 -4.28 -18.74 -1.56
N PRO A 121 -5.51 -19.05 -2.02
CA PRO A 121 -5.89 -18.85 -3.43
C PRO A 121 -5.76 -17.38 -3.87
N ALA A 122 -6.15 -16.42 -3.02
CA ALA A 122 -6.00 -15.00 -3.33
C ALA A 122 -4.53 -14.59 -3.41
N ALA A 123 -3.68 -15.09 -2.50
CA ALA A 123 -2.24 -14.81 -2.54
C ALA A 123 -1.58 -15.35 -3.82
N GLU A 124 -1.93 -16.54 -4.26
CA GLU A 124 -1.42 -17.12 -5.51
C GLU A 124 -1.94 -16.36 -6.74
N ALA A 125 -3.20 -15.95 -6.73
CA ALA A 125 -3.77 -15.12 -7.79
C ALA A 125 -3.05 -13.76 -7.89
N ILE A 126 -2.67 -13.13 -6.77
CA ILE A 126 -1.88 -11.91 -6.75
C ILE A 126 -0.53 -12.12 -7.44
N ARG A 127 0.21 -13.19 -7.09
CA ARG A 127 1.48 -13.53 -7.74
C ARG A 127 1.32 -13.71 -9.25
N THR A 128 0.31 -14.46 -9.67
CA THR A 128 0.10 -14.83 -11.07
C THR A 128 -0.39 -13.67 -11.92
N HIS A 129 -1.32 -12.85 -11.40
CA HIS A 129 -2.07 -11.91 -12.21
C HIS A 129 -1.71 -10.44 -11.98
N LEU A 130 -1.27 -10.05 -10.77
CA LEU A 130 -1.01 -8.66 -10.41
C LEU A 130 0.47 -8.29 -10.36
N PHE A 131 1.36 -9.21 -9.96
CA PHE A 131 2.80 -8.94 -9.96
C PHE A 131 3.32 -8.46 -11.32
N PRO A 132 2.92 -9.10 -12.46
CA PRO A 132 3.36 -8.64 -13.78
C PRO A 132 2.82 -7.28 -14.21
N LEU A 133 1.80 -6.76 -13.52
CA LEU A 133 1.17 -5.45 -13.80
C LEU A 133 1.69 -4.35 -12.87
N ALA A 134 2.32 -4.72 -11.76
CA ALA A 134 2.76 -3.77 -10.76
C ALA A 134 3.99 -2.97 -11.23
N THR A 135 3.90 -1.65 -11.13
CA THR A 135 5.05 -0.75 -11.26
C THR A 135 6.02 -0.94 -10.09
N VAL A 136 5.48 -1.15 -8.89
CA VAL A 136 6.23 -1.46 -7.68
C VAL A 136 5.36 -2.25 -6.71
N VAL A 137 5.96 -3.23 -6.05
CA VAL A 137 5.38 -3.98 -4.92
C VAL A 137 6.04 -3.52 -3.63
N THR A 138 5.28 -3.34 -2.54
CA THR A 138 5.77 -2.74 -1.29
C THR A 138 5.62 -3.67 -0.08
N PRO A 139 6.27 -4.85 -0.05
CA PRO A 139 6.14 -5.80 1.06
C PRO A 139 6.92 -5.34 2.30
N ASN A 140 6.37 -5.62 3.48
CA ASN A 140 7.13 -5.62 4.73
C ASN A 140 7.92 -6.92 4.91
N ILE A 141 8.68 -7.07 6.00
CA ILE A 141 9.50 -8.28 6.22
C ILE A 141 8.66 -9.56 6.28
N PRO A 142 7.59 -9.67 7.10
CA PRO A 142 6.73 -10.86 7.08
C PRO A 142 6.13 -11.18 5.71
N GLU A 143 5.69 -10.17 4.97
CA GLU A 143 5.18 -10.33 3.61
C GLU A 143 6.28 -10.77 2.64
N THR A 144 7.49 -10.21 2.76
CA THR A 144 8.65 -10.63 1.96
C THR A 144 8.99 -12.09 2.21
N GLU A 145 9.09 -12.51 3.47
CA GLU A 145 9.35 -13.90 3.84
C GLU A 145 8.30 -14.86 3.26
N TYR A 146 7.02 -14.48 3.38
CA TYR A 146 5.94 -15.28 2.82
C TYR A 146 6.00 -15.38 1.29
N LEU A 147 6.25 -14.26 0.60
CA LEU A 147 6.26 -14.20 -0.85
C LEU A 147 7.49 -14.90 -1.46
N THR A 148 8.62 -14.88 -0.77
CA THR A 148 9.89 -15.41 -1.29
C THR A 148 10.27 -16.78 -0.73
N GLY A 149 9.72 -17.16 0.43
CA GLY A 149 10.13 -18.33 1.19
C GLY A 149 11.49 -18.17 1.89
N LEU A 150 12.11 -16.98 1.83
CA LEU A 150 13.40 -16.67 2.44
C LEU A 150 13.21 -16.05 3.81
N LYS A 151 14.17 -16.26 4.72
CA LYS A 151 14.21 -15.53 5.99
C LYS A 151 14.99 -14.24 5.83
N ILE A 152 14.46 -13.15 6.41
CA ILE A 152 15.04 -11.80 6.38
C ILE A 152 15.48 -11.43 7.80
N GLY A 153 16.74 -11.58 8.10
CA GLY A 153 17.35 -11.23 9.38
C GLY A 153 18.27 -10.01 9.31
N SER A 154 18.66 -9.61 8.10
CA SER A 154 19.63 -8.53 7.88
C SER A 154 19.41 -7.82 6.54
N GLU A 155 20.05 -6.67 6.37
CA GLU A 155 20.06 -5.92 5.09
C GLU A 155 20.58 -6.75 3.90
N ALA A 156 21.53 -7.66 4.14
CA ALA A 156 22.15 -8.48 3.09
C ALA A 156 21.14 -9.45 2.43
N ASP A 157 20.08 -9.84 3.15
CA ASP A 157 19.10 -10.81 2.67
C ASP A 157 18.18 -10.22 1.60
N PHE A 158 18.02 -8.90 1.53
CA PHE A 158 17.16 -8.24 0.55
C PHE A 158 17.62 -8.43 -0.90
N ALA A 159 18.91 -8.61 -1.14
CA ALA A 159 19.40 -8.91 -2.50
C ALA A 159 18.88 -10.27 -3.00
N GLY A 160 18.90 -11.30 -2.15
CA GLY A 160 18.30 -12.60 -2.46
C GLY A 160 16.78 -12.52 -2.62
N ALA A 161 16.12 -11.75 -1.76
CA ALA A 161 14.68 -11.52 -1.85
C ALA A 161 14.31 -10.81 -3.17
N ALA A 162 15.10 -9.83 -3.63
CA ALA A 162 14.86 -9.14 -4.90
C ALA A 162 14.95 -10.10 -6.10
N VAL A 163 15.92 -11.02 -6.11
CA VAL A 163 16.01 -12.08 -7.12
C VAL A 163 14.76 -12.97 -7.09
N ALA A 164 14.33 -13.42 -5.90
CA ALA A 164 13.14 -14.25 -5.77
C ALA A 164 11.86 -13.53 -6.22
N MET A 165 11.73 -12.24 -5.96
CA MET A 165 10.60 -11.43 -6.45
C MET A 165 10.64 -11.23 -7.97
N SER A 166 11.83 -11.02 -8.54
CA SER A 166 12.02 -10.91 -10.00
C SER A 166 11.61 -12.20 -10.73
N GLN A 167 11.95 -13.37 -10.17
CA GLN A 167 11.50 -14.67 -10.70
C GLN A 167 9.98 -14.82 -10.71
N GLN A 168 9.27 -14.09 -9.84
CA GLN A 168 7.81 -13.99 -9.83
C GLN A 168 7.27 -12.85 -10.72
N ARG A 169 8.10 -12.30 -11.61
CA ARG A 169 7.76 -11.24 -12.57
C ARG A 169 7.47 -9.87 -11.94
N VAL A 170 7.97 -9.63 -10.73
CA VAL A 170 7.96 -8.30 -10.11
C VAL A 170 9.12 -7.50 -10.68
N ARG A 171 8.83 -6.35 -11.31
CA ARG A 171 9.86 -5.47 -11.86
C ARG A 171 10.58 -4.69 -10.77
N ALA A 172 9.84 -3.96 -9.96
CA ALA A 172 10.43 -3.19 -8.86
C ALA A 172 9.78 -3.55 -7.54
N VAL A 173 10.59 -3.56 -6.47
CA VAL A 173 10.14 -3.86 -5.12
C VAL A 173 10.74 -2.86 -4.13
N LEU A 174 9.89 -2.34 -3.25
CA LEU A 174 10.30 -1.55 -2.08
C LEU A 174 10.13 -2.42 -0.84
N PHE A 175 11.21 -2.98 -0.33
CA PHE A 175 11.21 -3.71 0.92
C PHE A 175 11.15 -2.76 2.11
N LYS A 176 10.08 -2.88 2.92
CA LYS A 176 9.87 -2.11 4.14
C LYS A 176 10.56 -2.81 5.31
N ALA A 177 11.71 -2.30 5.74
CA ALA A 177 12.54 -2.93 6.77
C ALA A 177 12.29 -2.40 8.19
N GLY A 178 11.17 -1.73 8.42
CA GLY A 178 10.79 -1.16 9.72
C GLY A 178 10.70 -2.15 10.88
N HIS A 179 10.77 -3.46 10.62
CA HIS A 179 10.76 -4.53 11.60
C HIS A 179 12.17 -4.98 12.04
N LEU A 180 13.25 -4.51 11.38
CA LEU A 180 14.60 -4.76 11.86
C LEU A 180 14.90 -3.91 13.09
N ASP A 181 15.69 -4.45 14.02
CA ASP A 181 16.10 -3.74 15.22
C ASP A 181 17.05 -2.58 14.90
N GLY A 182 16.98 -1.50 15.68
CA GLY A 182 17.86 -0.35 15.55
C GLY A 182 17.13 1.00 15.67
N GLU A 183 17.94 2.06 15.83
CA GLU A 183 17.46 3.45 15.91
C GLU A 183 17.14 4.06 14.53
N THR A 184 17.62 3.41 13.46
CA THR A 184 17.42 3.84 12.07
C THR A 184 16.61 2.80 11.33
N LEU A 185 15.55 3.23 10.65
CA LEU A 185 14.77 2.44 9.72
C LEU A 185 15.35 2.65 8.32
N THR A 186 15.51 1.57 7.56
CA THR A 186 16.03 1.67 6.19
C THR A 186 15.14 0.84 5.26
N ASP A 187 14.51 1.46 4.28
CA ASP A 187 13.75 0.78 3.25
C ASP A 187 14.58 0.71 1.95
N TYR A 188 14.44 -0.37 1.19
CA TYR A 188 15.31 -0.70 0.05
C TYR A 188 14.49 -0.81 -1.23
N LEU A 189 14.78 0.06 -2.21
CA LEU A 189 14.19 0.00 -3.54
C LEU A 189 15.10 -0.75 -4.51
N PHE A 190 14.59 -1.86 -5.04
CA PHE A 190 15.21 -2.60 -6.14
C PHE A 190 14.39 -2.44 -7.42
N ASP A 191 15.06 -2.36 -8.57
CA ASP A 191 14.47 -2.44 -9.92
C ASP A 191 15.26 -3.50 -10.72
N ASN A 192 14.59 -4.53 -11.23
CA ASN A 192 15.21 -5.67 -11.91
C ASN A 192 16.42 -6.22 -11.14
N GLU A 193 16.23 -6.59 -9.88
CA GLU A 193 17.24 -7.18 -8.98
C GLU A 193 18.38 -6.22 -8.54
N LYS A 194 18.43 -5.01 -9.11
CA LYS A 194 19.45 -4.03 -8.78
C LYS A 194 18.96 -3.09 -7.71
N LEU A 195 19.75 -2.92 -6.64
CA LEU A 195 19.49 -1.88 -5.64
C LEU A 195 19.64 -0.50 -6.28
N ILE A 196 18.54 0.25 -6.32
CA ILE A 196 18.48 1.61 -6.87
C ILE A 196 18.75 2.64 -5.79
N ARG A 197 18.11 2.47 -4.62
CA ARG A 197 18.22 3.41 -3.50
C ARG A 197 17.82 2.75 -2.18
N HIS A 198 18.37 3.26 -1.10
CA HIS A 198 17.86 3.02 0.25
C HIS A 198 17.40 4.34 0.86
N TYR A 199 16.37 4.28 1.70
CA TYR A 199 15.74 5.43 2.36
C TYR A 199 15.90 5.25 3.87
N ARG A 200 16.52 6.21 4.55
CA ARG A 200 16.87 6.12 5.98
C ARG A 200 16.20 7.19 6.79
N TYR A 201 15.56 6.77 7.88
CA TYR A 201 14.88 7.67 8.81
C TYR A 201 15.14 7.23 10.25
N GLY A 202 15.17 8.18 11.17
CA GLY A 202 15.20 7.87 12.60
C GLY A 202 13.90 7.19 13.03
N ARG A 203 14.00 6.18 13.90
CA ARG A 203 12.84 5.52 14.47
C ARG A 203 12.11 6.48 15.40
N ILE A 204 10.82 6.63 15.21
CA ILE A 204 9.92 7.39 16.09
C ILE A 204 9.26 6.39 17.03
N ASN A 205 9.48 6.56 18.33
CA ASN A 205 8.88 5.70 19.35
C ASN A 205 7.43 6.13 19.59
N THR A 206 6.49 5.43 18.95
CA THR A 206 5.05 5.70 19.07
C THR A 206 4.23 4.44 18.83
N LEU A 207 3.02 4.38 19.41
CA LEU A 207 2.02 3.38 19.10
C LEU A 207 1.14 3.76 17.91
N ASN A 208 1.28 4.99 17.38
CA ASN A 208 0.48 5.51 16.27
C ASN A 208 1.07 5.09 14.91
N THR A 209 1.07 3.79 14.65
CA THR A 209 1.63 3.16 13.44
C THR A 209 0.57 2.49 12.57
N HIS A 210 -0.72 2.56 12.98
CA HIS A 210 -1.80 1.97 12.20
C HIS A 210 -1.95 2.67 10.85
N GLY A 211 -1.93 1.88 9.75
CA GLY A 211 -2.06 2.37 8.38
C GLY A 211 -0.79 2.97 7.77
N THR A 212 0.39 2.82 8.38
CA THR A 212 1.67 3.28 7.79
C THR A 212 1.92 2.67 6.42
N GLY A 213 1.71 1.35 6.23
CA GLY A 213 1.85 0.68 4.94
C GLY A 213 0.89 1.23 3.88
N CYS A 214 -0.40 1.34 4.23
CA CYS A 214 -1.41 1.93 3.35
C CYS A 214 -1.05 3.38 2.97
N SER A 215 -0.60 4.19 3.94
CA SER A 215 -0.20 5.58 3.69
C SER A 215 1.03 5.67 2.79
N LEU A 216 2.05 4.82 2.99
CA LEU A 216 3.24 4.82 2.15
C LEU A 216 2.89 4.46 0.69
N SER A 217 2.21 3.34 0.49
CA SER A 217 1.84 2.88 -0.85
C SER A 217 0.93 3.88 -1.57
N SER A 218 0.01 4.53 -0.86
CA SER A 218 -0.87 5.58 -1.41
C SER A 218 -0.13 6.87 -1.75
N ALA A 219 0.86 7.26 -0.95
CA ALA A 219 1.71 8.40 -1.24
C ALA A 219 2.60 8.14 -2.49
N ILE A 220 3.19 6.93 -2.60
CA ILE A 220 3.95 6.52 -3.80
C ILE A 220 3.04 6.61 -5.03
N THR A 221 1.82 6.06 -4.94
CA THR A 221 0.85 6.10 -6.04
C THR A 221 0.52 7.53 -6.46
N SER A 222 0.34 8.43 -5.48
CA SER A 222 0.06 9.83 -5.74
C SER A 222 1.21 10.53 -6.47
N TYR A 223 2.46 10.30 -6.03
CA TYR A 223 3.62 10.92 -6.68
C TYR A 223 3.90 10.32 -8.06
N LEU A 224 3.59 9.03 -8.31
CA LEU A 224 3.60 8.48 -9.67
C LEU A 224 2.54 9.12 -10.56
N ALA A 225 1.32 9.36 -10.04
CA ALA A 225 0.28 10.09 -10.76
C ALA A 225 0.69 11.53 -11.08
N LEU A 226 1.50 12.16 -10.22
CA LEU A 226 2.12 13.47 -10.42
C LEU A 226 3.37 13.43 -11.32
N GLU A 227 3.63 12.27 -11.97
CA GLU A 227 4.69 12.06 -12.97
C GLU A 227 6.12 12.10 -12.41
N TYR A 228 6.30 11.93 -11.09
CA TYR A 228 7.64 11.75 -10.53
C TYR A 228 8.21 10.38 -10.91
N PRO A 229 9.52 10.29 -11.23
CA PRO A 229 10.19 9.01 -11.39
C PRO A 229 10.09 8.14 -10.12
N LEU A 230 10.04 6.82 -10.25
CA LEU A 230 9.78 5.89 -9.13
C LEU A 230 10.64 6.17 -7.89
N ALA A 231 11.96 6.32 -8.06
CA ALA A 231 12.86 6.56 -6.93
C ALA A 231 12.60 7.90 -6.22
N GLU A 232 12.14 8.92 -6.94
CA GLU A 232 11.71 10.20 -6.37
C GLU A 232 10.34 10.09 -5.71
N ALA A 233 9.39 9.41 -6.36
CA ALA A 233 8.06 9.16 -5.83
C ALA A 233 8.15 8.46 -4.47
N VAL A 234 9.01 7.44 -4.34
CA VAL A 234 9.29 6.76 -3.07
C VAL A 234 9.90 7.72 -2.05
N GLN A 235 10.92 8.52 -2.43
CA GLN A 235 11.54 9.48 -1.49
C GLN A 235 10.54 10.49 -0.93
N LEU A 236 9.67 11.02 -1.79
CA LEU A 236 8.63 11.97 -1.38
C LEU A 236 7.58 11.31 -0.48
N ALA A 237 7.22 10.06 -0.78
CA ALA A 237 6.28 9.28 0.02
C ALA A 237 6.84 8.94 1.40
N GLU A 238 8.09 8.54 1.49
CA GLU A 238 8.80 8.30 2.75
C GLU A 238 8.88 9.57 3.60
N ASN A 239 9.24 10.70 2.99
CA ASN A 239 9.26 11.99 3.67
C ASN A 239 7.88 12.38 4.22
N TYR A 240 6.82 12.14 3.43
CA TYR A 240 5.44 12.38 3.85
C TYR A 240 5.08 11.49 5.05
N LEU A 241 5.31 10.17 4.94
CA LEU A 241 4.98 9.22 5.99
C LEU A 241 5.74 9.52 7.28
N HIS A 242 7.05 9.74 7.21
CA HIS A 242 7.87 10.05 8.39
C HIS A 242 7.33 11.29 9.14
N LYS A 243 6.97 12.34 8.39
CA LYS A 243 6.35 13.54 8.99
C LYS A 243 4.95 13.27 9.55
N ALA A 244 4.15 12.43 8.88
CA ALA A 244 2.83 12.05 9.36
C ALA A 244 2.90 11.24 10.68
N ILE A 245 3.91 10.38 10.84
CA ILE A 245 4.18 9.66 12.08
C ILE A 245 4.67 10.65 13.16
N LEU A 246 5.66 11.50 12.84
CA LEU A 246 6.25 12.44 13.79
C LEU A 246 5.20 13.39 14.37
N ASN A 247 4.38 13.99 13.51
CA ASN A 247 3.34 14.92 13.95
C ASN A 247 2.11 14.21 14.56
N GLY A 248 1.99 12.91 14.37
CA GLY A 248 0.93 12.08 14.97
C GLY A 248 1.30 11.42 16.29
N CYS A 249 2.59 11.43 16.69
CA CYS A 249 3.08 10.60 17.78
C CYS A 249 2.49 10.96 19.17
N GLU A 250 2.11 12.21 19.40
CA GLU A 250 1.54 12.70 20.66
C GLU A 250 0.01 12.62 20.71
N TYR A 251 -0.66 12.38 19.56
CA TYR A 251 -2.12 12.23 19.56
C TYR A 251 -2.54 10.87 20.11
N ARG A 252 -3.65 10.86 20.82
CA ARG A 252 -4.26 9.63 21.31
C ARG A 252 -5.63 9.43 20.66
N LEU A 253 -5.77 8.30 19.93
CA LEU A 253 -7.04 7.87 19.36
C LEU A 253 -7.33 6.42 19.76
N GLY A 254 -8.43 6.21 20.46
CA GLY A 254 -8.81 4.87 20.93
C GLY A 254 -7.88 4.33 22.04
N HIS A 255 -7.87 3.00 22.18
CA HIS A 255 -7.14 2.29 23.23
C HIS A 255 -6.02 1.39 22.73
N GLY A 256 -5.89 1.23 21.40
CA GLY A 256 -4.87 0.41 20.74
C GLY A 256 -3.89 1.24 19.92
N HIS A 257 -3.50 0.70 18.76
CA HIS A 257 -2.60 1.39 17.83
C HIS A 257 -3.35 2.53 17.11
N GLY A 258 -2.94 3.76 17.36
CA GLY A 258 -3.48 4.94 16.69
C GLY A 258 -2.98 5.09 15.25
N PRO A 259 -3.68 5.91 14.43
CA PRO A 259 -3.26 6.20 13.07
C PRO A 259 -2.18 7.29 13.01
N VAL A 260 -1.54 7.42 11.86
CA VAL A 260 -0.67 8.55 11.52
C VAL A 260 -1.49 9.82 11.30
N HIS A 261 -0.84 10.99 11.41
CA HIS A 261 -1.49 12.28 11.17
C HIS A 261 -1.43 12.66 9.68
N HIS A 262 -2.39 12.17 8.88
CA HIS A 262 -2.40 12.35 7.42
C HIS A 262 -2.38 13.83 6.96
N PHE A 263 -3.02 14.72 7.73
CA PHE A 263 -3.19 16.13 7.38
C PHE A 263 -2.32 17.09 8.20
N TYR A 264 -1.16 16.64 8.70
CA TYR A 264 -0.24 17.42 9.53
C TYR A 264 0.16 18.78 8.92
N LYS A 265 0.05 18.96 7.59
CA LYS A 265 0.35 20.23 6.92
C LYS A 265 -0.79 21.24 6.98
N TRP A 266 -2.01 20.80 7.23
CA TRP A 266 -3.22 21.64 7.09
C TRP A 266 -4.01 21.82 8.37
N TRP A 267 -3.86 20.94 9.35
CA TRP A 267 -4.51 21.14 10.63
C TRP A 267 -3.63 22.03 11.50
N ALA A 268 -4.23 23.14 12.01
CA ALA A 268 -3.57 23.96 13.00
C ALA A 268 -3.45 23.19 14.33
N GLU A 269 -2.31 23.37 15.01
CA GLU A 269 -2.12 22.91 16.37
C GLU A 269 -3.00 23.69 17.36
#